data_2550efdfc21e3b27d3a57c2b50a01b00
#
_entry.id   2550efdfc21e3b27d3a57c2b50a01b00
#
_cell.length_a   1.000
_cell.length_b   1.000
_cell.length_c   1.000
_cell.angle_alpha   90.00
_cell.angle_beta   90.00
_cell.angle_gamma   90.00
#
_symmetry.space_group_name_H-M   'P 1'
#
loop_
_entity.id
_entity.type
_entity.pdbx_description
1 polymer ?
#
loop_
_entity_poly.entity_id
_entity_poly.type
_entity_poly.pdbx_seq_one_letter_code
_entity_poly.pdbx_strand_id
1 'polypeptide(L)'
;PLTLLRESADAAEPWMLCGSLCTTADVLVREAQLPPLRVGDVIAFGRCGAYSVTEGVAVFLSRDMPRVALCRGGDFTLVRDRFATDVLNTCRTPEDEA
;
A
#
# COMPACT_ATOMS: atom_id res chain seq x y z
N PRO A 1 9.32 4.52 -10.35
CA PRO A 1 8.31 4.88 -11.35
C PRO A 1 6.90 4.67 -10.80
N LEU A 2 5.98 5.51 -11.28
CA LEU A 2 4.55 5.44 -11.01
C LEU A 2 3.85 5.04 -12.30
N THR A 3 2.86 4.19 -12.20
CA THR A 3 2.07 3.75 -13.35
C THR A 3 0.59 3.71 -12.98
N LEU A 4 -0.23 4.47 -13.68
CA LEU A 4 -1.69 4.33 -13.64
C LEU A 4 -2.07 3.09 -14.44
N LEU A 5 -2.84 2.16 -13.84
CA LEU A 5 -3.16 0.87 -14.47
C LEU A 5 -4.34 0.92 -15.45
N ARG A 6 -4.79 2.08 -15.84
CA ARG A 6 -5.70 2.27 -16.97
C ARG A 6 -5.05 3.15 -18.04
N GLU A 7 -5.47 2.99 -19.27
CA GLU A 7 -5.12 3.90 -20.35
C GLU A 7 -5.88 5.22 -20.21
N SER A 8 -5.23 6.32 -20.53
CA SER A 8 -5.85 7.63 -20.64
C SER A 8 -5.10 8.44 -21.69
N ALA A 9 -5.86 9.11 -22.53
CA ALA A 9 -5.35 10.08 -23.51
C ALA A 9 -5.36 11.52 -22.99
N ASP A 10 -5.84 11.71 -21.76
CA ASP A 10 -5.91 13.04 -21.14
C ASP A 10 -4.50 13.57 -20.82
N ALA A 11 -4.33 14.88 -20.88
CA ALA A 11 -3.09 15.51 -20.50
C ALA A 11 -2.79 15.27 -19.01
N ALA A 12 -1.51 15.06 -18.69
CA ALA A 12 -1.08 14.92 -17.31
C ALA A 12 -1.22 16.26 -16.55
N GLU A 13 -1.58 16.15 -15.29
CA GLU A 13 -1.69 17.26 -14.35
C GLU A 13 -1.00 16.89 -13.02
N PRO A 14 -0.63 17.88 -12.17
CA PRO A 14 0.06 17.60 -10.93
C PRO A 14 -0.87 17.02 -9.86
N TRP A 15 -0.46 15.94 -9.23
CA TRP A 15 -1.15 15.27 -8.12
C TRP A 15 -0.23 15.10 -6.92
N MET A 16 -0.76 15.28 -5.72
CA MET A 16 -0.14 14.80 -4.49
C MET A 16 -0.79 13.46 -4.13
N LEU A 17 0.02 12.42 -3.96
CA LEU A 17 -0.46 11.09 -3.59
C LEU A 17 -0.23 10.86 -2.10
N CYS A 18 -1.31 10.68 -1.37
CA CYS A 18 -1.31 10.43 0.07
C CYS A 18 -1.95 9.07 0.35
N GLY A 19 -1.56 8.45 1.46
CA GLY A 19 -2.28 7.32 2.01
C GLY A 19 -3.56 7.76 2.74
N SER A 20 -4.24 6.80 3.33
CA SER A 20 -5.50 7.01 4.04
C SER A 20 -5.36 7.13 5.56
N LEU A 21 -4.14 7.26 6.07
CA LEU A 21 -3.89 7.35 7.50
C LEU A 21 -4.06 8.78 8.04
N CYS A 22 -4.48 8.90 9.29
CA CYS A 22 -4.66 10.18 9.97
C CYS A 22 -3.31 10.79 10.40
N THR A 23 -2.37 10.91 9.47
CA THR A 23 -1.05 11.51 9.72
C THR A 23 -0.52 12.23 8.49
N THR A 24 0.09 13.38 8.70
CA THR A 24 0.76 14.14 7.64
C THR A 24 2.04 13.46 7.11
N ALA A 25 2.50 12.42 7.78
CA ALA A 25 3.62 11.59 7.32
C ALA A 25 3.24 10.62 6.20
N ASP A 26 1.94 10.36 6.00
CA ASP A 26 1.44 9.43 4.98
C ASP A 26 1.33 10.10 3.59
N VAL A 27 2.43 10.66 3.15
CA VAL A 27 2.59 11.24 1.80
C VAL A 27 3.51 10.34 1.00
N LEU A 28 2.96 9.69 -0.02
CA LEU A 28 3.69 8.79 -0.90
C LEU A 28 4.49 9.55 -1.96
N VAL A 29 3.87 10.55 -2.58
CA VAL A 29 4.51 11.41 -3.59
C VAL A 29 3.95 12.81 -3.46
N ARG A 30 4.82 13.81 -3.33
CA ARG A 30 4.39 15.21 -3.19
C ARG A 30 3.93 15.82 -4.51
N GLU A 31 4.51 15.39 -5.61
CA GLU A 31 4.14 15.85 -6.95
C GLU A 31 4.34 14.70 -7.96
N ALA A 32 3.25 14.23 -8.53
CA ALA A 32 3.22 13.24 -9.59
C ALA A 32 2.48 13.83 -10.80
N GLN A 33 3.01 13.65 -11.99
CA GLN A 33 2.35 14.04 -13.24
C GLN A 33 1.55 12.81 -13.74
N LEU A 34 0.25 12.85 -13.59
CA LEU A 34 -0.67 11.79 -13.97
C LEU A 34 -1.89 12.37 -14.70
N PRO A 35 -2.53 11.59 -15.58
CA PRO A 35 -3.85 11.97 -16.10
C PRO A 35 -4.85 12.22 -14.97
N PRO A 36 -5.96 12.93 -15.21
CA PRO A 36 -7.01 13.13 -14.21
C PRO A 36 -7.43 11.82 -13.55
N LEU A 37 -7.26 11.73 -12.23
CA LEU A 37 -7.54 10.53 -11.45
C LEU A 37 -9.02 10.45 -11.09
N ARG A 38 -9.52 9.21 -10.98
CA ARG A 38 -10.91 8.90 -10.65
C ARG A 38 -10.95 7.92 -9.49
N VAL A 39 -12.02 7.96 -8.71
CA VAL A 39 -12.27 6.95 -7.68
C VAL A 39 -12.33 5.56 -8.33
N GLY A 40 -11.54 4.64 -7.82
CA GLY A 40 -11.36 3.29 -8.36
C GLY A 40 -10.12 3.12 -9.23
N ASP A 41 -9.41 4.20 -9.57
CA ASP A 41 -8.11 4.08 -10.25
C ASP A 41 -7.09 3.36 -9.38
N VAL A 42 -6.22 2.58 -10.02
CA VAL A 42 -5.13 1.86 -9.37
C VAL A 42 -3.80 2.41 -9.86
N ILE A 43 -2.94 2.78 -8.93
CA ILE A 43 -1.60 3.28 -9.20
C ILE A 43 -0.57 2.27 -8.70
N ALA A 44 0.31 1.83 -9.58
CA ALA A 44 1.43 0.98 -9.22
C ALA A 44 2.66 1.82 -8.92
N PHE A 45 3.27 1.58 -7.76
CA PHE A 45 4.56 2.14 -7.36
C PHE A 45 5.65 1.10 -7.63
N GLY A 46 6.58 1.42 -8.52
CA GLY A 46 7.67 0.52 -8.84
C GLY A 46 8.96 0.89 -8.12
N ARG A 47 9.88 -0.08 -8.01
CA ARG A 47 11.20 0.05 -7.38
C ARG A 47 11.14 0.47 -5.91
N CYS A 48 10.14 -0.02 -5.18
CA CYS A 48 9.96 0.32 -3.77
C CYS A 48 10.98 -0.37 -2.84
N GLY A 49 11.67 -1.42 -3.33
CA GLY A 49 12.61 -2.21 -2.53
C GLY A 49 11.94 -3.17 -1.55
N ALA A 50 12.74 -4.05 -0.97
CA ALA A 50 12.23 -5.11 -0.09
C ALA A 50 11.68 -4.56 1.24
N TYR A 51 12.23 -3.47 1.72
CA TYR A 51 11.85 -2.88 3.01
C TYR A 51 10.48 -2.20 2.99
N SER A 52 9.97 -1.81 1.84
CA SER A 52 8.66 -1.16 1.72
C SER A 52 7.49 -2.00 2.27
N VAL A 53 7.69 -3.31 2.39
CA VAL A 53 6.68 -4.24 2.93
C VAL A 53 6.54 -4.14 4.45
N THR A 54 7.59 -3.74 5.17
CA THR A 54 7.66 -3.80 6.63
C THR A 54 8.05 -2.49 7.32
N GLU A 55 8.72 -1.57 6.64
CA GLU A 55 9.23 -0.33 7.25
C GLU A 55 8.33 0.90 7.10
N GLY A 56 7.19 0.74 6.44
CA GLY A 56 6.18 1.80 6.37
C GLY A 56 5.37 1.91 7.67
N VAL A 57 4.45 2.88 7.70
CA VAL A 57 3.47 3.06 8.80
C VAL A 57 2.37 1.99 8.77
N ALA A 58 2.77 0.73 8.57
CA ALA A 58 1.87 -0.37 8.21
C ALA A 58 0.91 -0.77 9.34
N VAL A 59 1.33 -0.60 10.60
CA VAL A 59 0.53 -0.97 11.79
C VAL A 59 -0.24 0.21 12.38
N PHE A 60 -0.23 1.37 11.73
CA PHE A 60 -0.92 2.56 12.20
C PHE A 60 -2.44 2.35 12.17
N LEU A 61 -3.12 2.65 13.28
CA LEU A 61 -4.56 2.47 13.45
C LEU A 61 -5.07 1.04 13.16
N SER A 62 -4.27 0.03 13.49
CA SER A 62 -4.61 -1.38 13.26
C SER A 62 -5.00 -1.70 11.82
N ARG A 63 -4.39 -1.01 10.85
CA ARG A 63 -4.57 -1.32 9.43
C ARG A 63 -4.00 -2.69 9.12
N ASP A 64 -4.76 -3.46 8.37
CA ASP A 64 -4.28 -4.76 7.90
C ASP A 64 -3.01 -4.63 7.06
N MET A 65 -2.09 -5.56 7.22
CA MET A 65 -0.96 -5.69 6.30
C MET A 65 -1.44 -6.11 4.92
N PRO A 66 -0.86 -5.55 3.85
CA PRO A 66 -1.28 -5.85 2.49
C PRO A 66 -0.96 -7.28 2.07
N ARG A 67 -1.65 -7.74 1.05
CA ARG A 67 -1.30 -8.98 0.35
C ARG A 67 0.06 -8.86 -0.31
N VAL A 68 0.78 -9.98 -0.36
CA VAL A 68 2.04 -10.10 -1.09
C VAL A 68 1.91 -11.22 -2.11
N ALA A 69 2.19 -10.93 -3.35
CA ALA A 69 2.20 -11.89 -4.44
C ALA A 69 3.56 -11.88 -5.15
N LEU A 70 4.01 -13.05 -5.54
CA LEU A 70 5.14 -13.21 -6.45
C LEU A 70 4.63 -13.19 -7.88
N CYS A 71 5.32 -12.43 -8.73
CA CYS A 71 5.06 -12.43 -10.18
C CYS A 71 6.25 -13.07 -10.89
N ARG A 72 6.00 -14.13 -11.65
CA ARG A 72 7.00 -14.79 -12.49
C ARG A 72 6.38 -15.16 -13.82
N GLY A 73 6.95 -14.67 -14.91
CA GLY A 73 6.48 -15.00 -16.26
C GLY A 73 5.04 -14.61 -16.56
N GLY A 74 4.49 -13.62 -15.85
CA GLY A 74 3.10 -13.17 -15.97
C GLY A 74 2.12 -13.88 -15.02
N ASP A 75 2.55 -14.93 -14.34
CA ASP A 75 1.77 -15.63 -13.32
C ASP A 75 1.95 -14.98 -11.95
N PHE A 76 0.87 -14.93 -11.16
CA PHE A 76 0.86 -14.40 -9.82
C PHE A 76 0.57 -15.51 -8.81
N THR A 77 1.44 -15.65 -7.82
CA THR A 77 1.24 -16.56 -6.69
C THR A 77 1.12 -15.74 -5.41
N LEU A 78 -0.02 -15.86 -4.72
CA LEU A 78 -0.20 -15.23 -3.42
C LEU A 78 0.69 -15.95 -2.40
N VAL A 79 1.65 -15.22 -1.80
CA VAL A 79 2.58 -15.77 -0.80
C VAL A 79 2.25 -15.31 0.61
N ARG A 80 1.52 -14.22 0.76
CA ARG A 80 0.97 -13.78 2.04
C ARG A 80 -0.39 -13.12 1.79
N ASP A 81 -1.41 -13.61 2.46
CA ASP A 81 -2.72 -12.95 2.45
C ASP A 81 -2.72 -11.75 3.40
N ARG A 82 -3.84 -11.04 3.44
CA ARG A 82 -4.08 -9.94 4.36
C ARG A 82 -3.85 -10.42 5.80
N PHE A 83 -3.14 -9.63 6.56
CA PHE A 83 -2.80 -9.92 7.95
C PHE A 83 -3.37 -8.81 8.85
N ALA A 84 -4.23 -9.20 9.78
CA ALA A 84 -4.80 -8.29 10.76
C ALA A 84 -3.73 -7.87 11.79
N THR A 85 -3.60 -6.56 12.02
CA THR A 85 -2.58 -6.01 12.93
C THR A 85 -3.15 -5.58 14.29
N ASP A 86 -4.44 -5.68 14.50
CA ASP A 86 -5.12 -5.40 15.78
C ASP A 86 -4.61 -6.32 16.89
N VAL A 87 -4.16 -7.52 16.56
CA VAL A 87 -3.53 -8.47 17.49
C VAL A 87 -2.32 -7.87 18.23
N LEU A 88 -1.64 -6.87 17.64
CA LEU A 88 -0.50 -6.19 18.28
C LEU A 88 -0.95 -5.27 19.42
N ASN A 89 -2.20 -4.85 19.42
CA ASN A 89 -2.80 -3.98 20.42
C ASN A 89 -3.68 -4.76 21.40
N THR A 90 -3.81 -6.06 21.21
CA THR A 90 -4.58 -6.93 22.11
C THR A 90 -3.73 -7.23 23.35
N CYS A 91 -4.30 -7.01 24.52
CA CYS A 91 -3.67 -7.44 25.75
C CYS A 91 -3.58 -8.97 25.76
N ARG A 92 -2.37 -9.48 25.89
CA ARG A 92 -2.11 -10.91 26.06
C ARG A 92 -1.55 -11.14 27.45
N THR A 93 -2.17 -12.02 28.20
CA THR A 93 -1.64 -12.49 29.47
C THR A 93 -0.95 -13.83 29.27
N PRO A 94 -0.04 -14.25 30.17
CA PRO A 94 0.56 -15.58 30.07
C PRO A 94 -0.45 -16.73 30.11
N GLU A 95 -1.67 -16.46 30.61
CA GLU A 95 -2.76 -17.44 30.69
C GLU A 95 -3.44 -17.67 29.35
N ASP A 96 -3.31 -16.75 28.39
CA ASP A 96 -3.87 -16.85 27.03
C ASP A 96 -3.04 -17.81 26.12
N GLU A 97 -1.83 -18.21 26.58
CA GLU A 97 -0.91 -19.08 25.83
C GLU A 97 -0.92 -20.54 26.34
N ALA A 98 -1.76 -20.85 27.31
CA ALA A 98 -1.82 -22.18 27.92
C ALA A 98 -2.76 -23.17 27.22
#